data_233e4a101d74ed68b8e7ea1af50ba18b
#
_entry.id   233e4a101d74ed68b8e7ea1af50ba18b
#
_cell.length_a   1.000
_cell.length_b   1.000
_cell.length_c   1.000
_cell.angle_alpha   90.00
_cell.angle_beta   90.00
_cell.angle_gamma   90.00
#
_symmetry.space_group_name_H-M   'P 1'
#
loop_
_entity.id
_entity.type
_entity.pdbx_description
1 polymer ?
#
loop_
_entity_poly.entity_id
_entity_poly.type
_entity_poly.pdbx_seq_one_letter_code
_entity_poly.pdbx_strand_id
1 'polypeptide(L)'
;VQIRWPERRFSKLKRNTFDSMQAYHDLLRKVQEEGVLKSDRTGTGTRSIFGHQMRFDLSAGFPLVTTKKLHLKSIVHELLWFLKGSTNIAYLKDNGVRIWDEWADEHGELGPVYGYQWRSWPKPDGGQVDQIVQLIEGLKNNPDSRRHIVSAWNVGQVEDMALPPCHLLFQFYVANNRLSCQLYQRSADLFLGVPFNIASYALLTHMVAQSCGLQAGDFVHTFGDAHIYTNHLEQVKLQLSRDHRPLPVLELDPNIEDLFEFKYEHIRIVGYDPHPLIRAEVAV
;
A
#
# COMPACT_ATOMS: atom_id res chain seq x y z
N VAL A 1 17.63 -13.52 19.05
CA VAL A 1 18.69 -13.46 18.04
C VAL A 1 18.76 -12.02 17.55
N GLN A 2 19.92 -11.38 17.76
CA GLN A 2 20.14 -10.00 17.35
C GLN A 2 20.38 -9.99 15.81
N ILE A 3 19.48 -9.38 15.04
CA ILE A 3 19.60 -9.27 13.59
C ILE A 3 20.84 -8.41 13.27
N ARG A 4 21.80 -8.98 12.56
CA ARG A 4 23.01 -8.28 12.13
C ARG A 4 22.77 -7.69 10.76
N TRP A 5 22.46 -6.39 10.71
CA TRP A 5 22.29 -5.64 9.46
C TRP A 5 23.66 -5.42 8.79
N PRO A 6 23.81 -5.64 7.48
CA PRO A 6 25.06 -5.37 6.79
C PRO A 6 25.36 -3.86 6.75
N GLU A 7 26.60 -3.47 7.12
CA GLU A 7 27.08 -2.11 6.92
C GLU A 7 27.27 -1.85 5.42
N ARG A 8 26.31 -1.19 4.77
CA ARG A 8 26.47 -0.72 3.39
C ARG A 8 27.22 0.61 3.40
N ARG A 9 28.42 0.63 2.79
CA ARG A 9 29.08 1.87 2.36
C ARG A 9 28.22 2.51 1.30
N PHE A 10 27.59 3.64 1.62
CA PHE A 10 26.85 4.46 0.67
C PHE A 10 27.84 5.02 -0.36
N SER A 11 27.96 4.40 -1.53
CA SER A 11 28.58 5.05 -2.69
C SER A 11 27.69 6.26 -3.03
N LYS A 12 28.36 7.42 -3.27
CA LYS A 12 27.69 8.65 -3.70
C LYS A 12 27.10 8.46 -5.10
N LEU A 13 25.96 7.77 -5.21
CA LEU A 13 25.10 7.87 -6.37
C LEU A 13 24.56 9.30 -6.40
N LYS A 14 24.80 10.02 -7.50
CA LYS A 14 24.14 11.29 -7.79
C LYS A 14 22.64 11.00 -7.88
N ARG A 15 21.94 11.20 -6.77
CA ARG A 15 20.49 11.01 -6.67
C ARG A 15 19.81 12.25 -7.24
N ASN A 16 19.16 12.13 -8.38
CA ASN A 16 18.00 12.95 -8.69
C ASN A 16 16.85 12.44 -7.80
N THR A 17 16.91 12.74 -6.49
CA THR A 17 16.07 12.16 -5.45
C THR A 17 14.77 12.93 -5.24
N PHE A 18 14.46 13.92 -6.08
CA PHE A 18 13.30 14.81 -5.87
C PHE A 18 12.02 14.36 -6.57
N ASP A 19 12.09 13.37 -7.49
CA ASP A 19 11.00 13.16 -8.45
C ASP A 19 9.91 12.16 -8.00
N SER A 20 10.16 11.29 -7.03
CA SER A 20 9.27 10.15 -6.85
C SER A 20 7.95 10.45 -6.12
N MET A 21 7.89 11.45 -5.21
CA MET A 21 6.64 11.86 -4.55
C MET A 21 5.97 13.06 -5.24
N GLN A 22 6.58 13.62 -6.26
CA GLN A 22 6.01 14.72 -7.03
C GLN A 22 4.70 14.31 -7.72
N ALA A 23 4.64 13.10 -8.29
CA ALA A 23 3.42 12.57 -8.91
C ALA A 23 2.21 12.55 -7.96
N TYR A 24 2.44 12.23 -6.67
CA TYR A 24 1.39 12.30 -5.66
C TYR A 24 0.96 13.75 -5.36
N HIS A 25 1.91 14.69 -5.26
CA HIS A 25 1.60 16.11 -5.06
C HIS A 25 0.88 16.71 -6.26
N ASP A 26 1.25 16.33 -7.47
CA ASP A 26 0.58 16.78 -8.70
C ASP A 26 -0.87 16.29 -8.75
N LEU A 27 -1.12 15.05 -8.30
CA LEU A 27 -2.48 14.54 -8.19
C LEU A 27 -3.29 15.31 -7.13
N LEU A 28 -2.71 15.63 -5.97
CA LEU A 28 -3.38 16.46 -4.95
C LEU A 28 -3.76 17.84 -5.52
N ARG A 29 -2.84 18.54 -6.22
CA ARG A 29 -3.12 19.82 -6.88
C ARG A 29 -4.22 19.67 -7.92
N LYS A 30 -4.10 18.67 -8.78
CA LYS A 30 -5.09 18.41 -9.83
C LYS A 30 -6.49 18.23 -9.28
N VAL A 31 -6.66 17.42 -8.22
CA VAL A 31 -7.98 17.22 -7.61
C VAL A 31 -8.47 18.50 -6.91
N GLN A 32 -7.58 19.24 -6.27
CA GLN A 32 -7.94 20.51 -5.63
C GLN A 32 -8.41 21.57 -6.64
N GLU A 33 -7.81 21.62 -7.83
CA GLU A 33 -8.07 22.63 -8.85
C GLU A 33 -9.19 22.21 -9.80
N GLU A 34 -9.17 20.97 -10.30
CA GLU A 34 -10.05 20.47 -11.36
C GLU A 34 -11.17 19.54 -10.84
N GLY A 35 -11.07 19.08 -9.57
CA GLY A 35 -12.01 18.09 -9.02
C GLY A 35 -13.44 18.62 -8.91
N VAL A 36 -14.39 17.76 -9.29
CA VAL A 36 -15.83 18.02 -9.18
C VAL A 36 -16.29 17.78 -7.75
N LEU A 37 -17.14 18.68 -7.23
CA LEU A 37 -17.79 18.49 -5.94
C LEU A 37 -18.84 17.38 -6.04
N LYS A 38 -18.79 16.42 -5.14
CA LYS A 38 -19.72 15.31 -5.04
C LYS A 38 -20.15 15.11 -3.59
N SER A 39 -21.40 14.69 -3.40
CA SER A 39 -21.83 14.07 -2.15
C SER A 39 -21.22 12.66 -2.03
N ASP A 40 -21.04 12.19 -0.82
CA ASP A 40 -20.57 10.83 -0.52
C ASP A 40 -21.41 10.20 0.59
N ARG A 41 -21.16 8.91 0.87
CA ARG A 41 -21.88 8.15 1.88
C ARG A 41 -21.78 8.75 3.29
N THR A 42 -20.65 9.39 3.59
CA THR A 42 -20.39 9.96 4.94
C THR A 42 -21.07 11.32 5.15
N GLY A 43 -21.60 11.94 4.10
CA GLY A 43 -22.19 13.29 4.16
C GLY A 43 -21.15 14.41 4.23
N THR A 44 -19.86 14.10 4.27
CA THR A 44 -18.77 15.10 4.32
C THR A 44 -18.62 15.84 2.99
N GLY A 45 -18.85 15.16 1.88
CA GLY A 45 -18.60 15.63 0.52
C GLY A 45 -17.14 15.51 0.11
N THR A 46 -16.91 15.43 -1.20
CA THR A 46 -15.57 15.27 -1.77
C THR A 46 -15.37 16.18 -2.98
N ARG A 47 -14.11 16.54 -3.25
CA ARG A 47 -13.65 16.92 -4.59
C ARG A 47 -13.02 15.70 -5.24
N SER A 48 -13.44 15.34 -6.43
CA SER A 48 -12.93 14.12 -7.07
C SER A 48 -12.70 14.28 -8.57
N ILE A 49 -11.75 13.48 -9.09
CA ILE A 49 -11.57 13.20 -10.51
C ILE A 49 -11.71 11.70 -10.74
N PHE A 50 -12.12 11.30 -11.93
CA PHE A 50 -12.23 9.89 -12.31
C PHE A 50 -11.14 9.50 -13.29
N GLY A 51 -10.35 8.49 -12.91
CA GLY A 51 -9.25 7.98 -13.73
C GLY A 51 -7.96 8.80 -13.59
N HIS A 52 -6.94 8.20 -12.97
CA HIS A 52 -5.58 8.74 -12.89
C HIS A 52 -4.58 7.61 -12.67
N GLN A 53 -3.32 7.84 -13.03
CA GLN A 53 -2.24 6.89 -12.78
C GLN A 53 -0.97 7.62 -12.34
N MET A 54 -0.31 7.08 -11.31
CA MET A 54 1.01 7.49 -10.84
C MET A 54 2.01 6.34 -11.00
N ARG A 55 3.29 6.67 -11.11
CA ARG A 55 4.38 5.70 -11.19
C ARG A 55 5.53 6.10 -10.26
N PHE A 56 6.10 5.12 -9.57
CA PHE A 56 7.21 5.29 -8.63
C PHE A 56 8.31 4.28 -8.98
N ASP A 57 9.52 4.74 -9.30
CA ASP A 57 10.69 3.88 -9.45
C ASP A 57 11.21 3.48 -8.07
N LEU A 58 11.02 2.22 -7.70
CA LEU A 58 11.41 1.70 -6.38
C LEU A 58 12.93 1.59 -6.20
N SER A 59 13.70 1.71 -7.27
CA SER A 59 15.16 1.76 -7.19
C SER A 59 15.70 3.14 -6.78
N ALA A 60 14.90 4.20 -6.95
CA ALA A 60 15.27 5.57 -6.58
C ALA A 60 15.15 5.84 -5.07
N GLY A 61 14.44 5.00 -4.33
CA GLY A 61 14.18 5.10 -2.90
C GLY A 61 12.81 4.55 -2.54
N PHE A 62 12.53 4.44 -1.25
CA PHE A 62 11.22 3.96 -0.81
C PHE A 62 10.19 5.11 -0.88
N PRO A 63 9.08 4.99 -1.63
CA PRO A 63 8.14 6.07 -1.89
C PRO A 63 7.25 6.34 -0.66
N LEU A 64 7.83 6.96 0.34
CA LEU A 64 7.18 7.36 1.57
C LEU A 64 7.07 8.88 1.62
N VAL A 65 5.86 9.38 1.78
CA VAL A 65 5.58 10.82 1.85
C VAL A 65 6.42 11.49 2.93
N THR A 66 7.17 12.54 2.55
CA THR A 66 8.00 13.33 3.47
C THR A 66 7.38 14.67 3.85
N THR A 67 6.38 15.13 3.12
CA THR A 67 5.68 16.41 3.38
C THR A 67 4.71 16.35 4.56
N LYS A 68 4.44 15.16 5.07
CA LYS A 68 3.84 14.88 6.39
C LYS A 68 4.34 13.55 6.93
N LYS A 69 4.40 13.44 8.26
CA LYS A 69 4.76 12.18 8.92
C LYS A 69 3.65 11.15 8.78
N LEU A 70 3.99 9.91 8.38
CA LEU A 70 3.10 8.76 8.36
C LEU A 70 3.41 7.81 9.52
N HIS A 71 2.40 7.04 9.95
CA HIS A 71 2.55 6.04 10.99
C HIS A 71 3.00 4.69 10.39
N LEU A 72 4.32 4.55 10.18
CA LEU A 72 4.94 3.38 9.55
C LEU A 72 4.54 2.05 10.17
N LYS A 73 4.42 2.02 11.50
CA LYS A 73 4.05 0.81 12.23
C LYS A 73 2.71 0.26 11.75
N SER A 74 1.72 1.14 11.53
CA SER A 74 0.41 0.72 10.99
C SER A 74 0.53 0.15 9.58
N ILE A 75 1.29 0.78 8.69
CA ILE A 75 1.48 0.33 7.30
C ILE A 75 2.07 -1.09 7.26
N VAL A 76 3.13 -1.32 8.03
CA VAL A 76 3.82 -2.62 8.05
C VAL A 76 2.94 -3.71 8.66
N HIS A 77 2.32 -3.45 9.83
CA HIS A 77 1.49 -4.45 10.49
C HIS A 77 0.22 -4.77 9.70
N GLU A 78 -0.40 -3.80 9.03
CA GLU A 78 -1.55 -4.03 8.16
C GLU A 78 -1.18 -4.95 7.00
N LEU A 79 -0.06 -4.70 6.30
CA LEU A 79 0.39 -5.56 5.21
C LEU A 79 0.68 -6.99 5.70
N LEU A 80 1.37 -7.14 6.83
CA LEU A 80 1.65 -8.45 7.42
C LEU A 80 0.36 -9.18 7.84
N TRP A 81 -0.64 -8.44 8.31
CA TRP A 81 -1.95 -8.97 8.67
C TRP A 81 -2.72 -9.45 7.42
N PHE A 82 -2.70 -8.71 6.31
CA PHE A 82 -3.25 -9.16 5.04
C PHE A 82 -2.56 -10.44 4.55
N LEU A 83 -1.23 -10.51 4.59
CA LEU A 83 -0.45 -11.67 4.18
C LEU A 83 -0.70 -12.92 5.05
N LYS A 84 -1.16 -12.75 6.27
CA LYS A 84 -1.62 -13.85 7.14
C LYS A 84 -3.02 -14.35 6.79
N GLY A 85 -3.76 -13.66 5.94
CA GLY A 85 -5.15 -14.01 5.62
C GLY A 85 -6.13 -13.77 6.76
N SER A 86 -5.73 -13.02 7.78
CA SER A 86 -6.57 -12.75 8.96
C SER A 86 -7.63 -11.69 8.66
N THR A 87 -8.80 -11.84 9.28
CA THR A 87 -9.92 -10.89 9.25
C THR A 87 -10.19 -10.28 10.61
N ASN A 88 -9.63 -10.86 11.67
CA ASN A 88 -9.75 -10.37 13.04
C ASN A 88 -8.68 -9.36 13.37
N ILE A 89 -9.07 -8.23 13.98
CA ILE A 89 -8.18 -7.10 14.29
C ILE A 89 -7.35 -7.28 15.58
N ALA A 90 -7.47 -8.40 16.29
CA ALA A 90 -6.73 -8.64 17.53
C ALA A 90 -5.22 -8.47 17.34
N TYR A 91 -4.63 -9.07 16.27
CA TYR A 91 -3.22 -8.88 15.94
C TYR A 91 -2.83 -7.40 15.79
N LEU A 92 -3.68 -6.60 15.15
CA LEU A 92 -3.44 -5.17 14.95
C LEU A 92 -3.47 -4.44 16.30
N LYS A 93 -4.48 -4.71 17.13
CA LYS A 93 -4.61 -4.13 18.48
C LYS A 93 -3.43 -4.48 19.38
N ASP A 94 -2.99 -5.74 19.38
CA ASP A 94 -1.84 -6.21 20.16
C ASP A 94 -0.55 -5.47 19.78
N ASN A 95 -0.47 -5.04 18.53
CA ASN A 95 0.63 -4.23 18.02
C ASN A 95 0.38 -2.71 18.09
N GLY A 96 -0.69 -2.26 18.73
CA GLY A 96 -1.03 -0.84 18.89
C GLY A 96 -1.47 -0.15 17.60
N VAL A 97 -1.99 -0.92 16.64
CA VAL A 97 -2.56 -0.44 15.37
C VAL A 97 -4.06 -0.45 15.46
N ARG A 98 -4.69 0.70 15.20
CA ARG A 98 -6.12 0.93 15.41
C ARG A 98 -6.86 1.41 14.17
N ILE A 99 -6.25 1.32 13.00
CA ILE A 99 -6.81 1.85 11.75
C ILE A 99 -8.02 1.08 11.23
N TRP A 100 -8.40 -0.02 11.86
CA TRP A 100 -9.55 -0.85 11.54
C TRP A 100 -10.60 -0.94 12.66
N ASP A 101 -10.37 -0.28 13.81
CA ASP A 101 -11.25 -0.39 14.99
C ASP A 101 -12.69 0.05 14.71
N GLU A 102 -12.90 1.03 13.82
CA GLU A 102 -14.22 1.62 13.52
C GLU A 102 -15.11 0.72 12.67
N TRP A 103 -14.53 -0.28 11.97
CA TRP A 103 -15.28 -1.19 11.08
C TRP A 103 -15.46 -2.58 11.66
N ALA A 104 -14.72 -2.94 12.70
CA ALA A 104 -14.79 -4.25 13.29
C ALA A 104 -16.05 -4.39 14.17
N ASP A 105 -16.63 -5.58 14.18
CA ASP A 105 -17.70 -5.93 15.08
C ASP A 105 -17.24 -6.06 16.55
N GLU A 106 -18.13 -6.42 17.46
CA GLU A 106 -17.85 -6.60 18.88
C GLU A 106 -16.83 -7.71 19.18
N HIS A 107 -16.63 -8.65 18.25
CA HIS A 107 -15.66 -9.74 18.33
C HIS A 107 -14.34 -9.40 17.62
N GLY A 108 -14.25 -8.22 17.00
CA GLY A 108 -13.09 -7.77 16.24
C GLY A 108 -13.01 -8.32 14.82
N GLU A 109 -14.13 -8.85 14.28
CA GLU A 109 -14.18 -9.40 12.93
C GLU A 109 -14.60 -8.34 11.90
N LEU A 110 -14.08 -8.49 10.69
CA LEU A 110 -14.34 -7.61 9.55
C LEU A 110 -15.05 -8.32 8.38
N GLY A 111 -15.34 -9.61 8.53
CA GLY A 111 -15.80 -10.44 7.42
C GLY A 111 -14.67 -10.76 6.43
N PRO A 112 -14.99 -11.27 5.23
CA PRO A 112 -14.01 -11.82 4.29
C PRO A 112 -13.24 -10.73 3.51
N VAL A 113 -12.64 -9.75 4.23
CA VAL A 113 -11.89 -8.63 3.66
C VAL A 113 -10.52 -9.06 3.12
N TYR A 114 -9.85 -8.21 2.41
CA TYR A 114 -8.52 -8.28 1.78
C TYR A 114 -7.72 -9.58 2.00
N GLY A 115 -7.22 -9.81 3.22
CA GLY A 115 -6.37 -10.96 3.55
C GLY A 115 -7.06 -12.30 3.31
N TYR A 116 -8.35 -12.40 3.64
CA TYR A 116 -9.13 -13.59 3.36
C TYR A 116 -9.21 -13.85 1.85
N GLN A 117 -9.53 -12.84 1.05
CA GLN A 117 -9.61 -12.99 -0.40
C GLN A 117 -8.25 -13.35 -1.01
N TRP A 118 -7.16 -12.78 -0.50
CA TRP A 118 -5.82 -13.07 -0.99
C TRP A 118 -5.38 -14.50 -0.70
N ARG A 119 -5.76 -15.05 0.48
CA ARG A 119 -5.23 -16.31 0.99
C ARG A 119 -6.23 -17.48 0.97
N SER A 120 -7.52 -17.22 0.86
CA SER A 120 -8.58 -18.20 1.03
C SER A 120 -9.76 -17.98 0.11
N TRP A 121 -9.50 -17.58 -1.14
CA TRP A 121 -10.58 -17.33 -2.12
C TRP A 121 -11.43 -18.58 -2.31
N PRO A 122 -12.77 -18.54 -2.08
CA PRO A 122 -13.63 -19.71 -2.14
C PRO A 122 -13.82 -20.21 -3.58
N LYS A 123 -13.85 -21.52 -3.75
CA LYS A 123 -14.19 -22.21 -4.98
C LYS A 123 -15.62 -22.76 -4.93
N PRO A 124 -16.27 -22.99 -6.09
CA PRO A 124 -17.60 -23.59 -6.15
C PRO A 124 -17.68 -25.03 -5.55
N ASP A 125 -16.57 -25.76 -5.54
CA ASP A 125 -16.46 -27.11 -4.98
C ASP A 125 -16.23 -27.16 -3.46
N GLY A 126 -16.26 -26.01 -2.79
CA GLY A 126 -15.98 -25.85 -1.35
C GLY A 126 -14.49 -25.75 -1.01
N GLY A 127 -13.60 -25.87 -2.00
CA GLY A 127 -12.16 -25.65 -1.81
C GLY A 127 -11.81 -24.15 -1.76
N GLN A 128 -10.53 -23.87 -1.60
CA GLN A 128 -10.00 -22.51 -1.55
C GLN A 128 -8.80 -22.33 -2.49
N VAL A 129 -8.54 -21.08 -2.89
CA VAL A 129 -7.34 -20.68 -3.63
C VAL A 129 -6.55 -19.71 -2.77
N ASP A 130 -5.29 -20.03 -2.50
CA ASP A 130 -4.32 -19.08 -1.99
C ASP A 130 -3.68 -18.34 -3.18
N GLN A 131 -4.17 -17.12 -3.46
CA GLN A 131 -3.71 -16.33 -4.60
C GLN A 131 -2.25 -15.88 -4.42
N ILE A 132 -1.80 -15.65 -3.18
CA ILE A 132 -0.42 -15.22 -2.90
C ILE A 132 0.57 -16.37 -3.12
N VAL A 133 0.24 -17.58 -2.68
CA VAL A 133 1.06 -18.78 -2.97
C VAL A 133 1.17 -19.00 -4.47
N GLN A 134 0.02 -18.99 -5.19
CA GLN A 134 0.01 -19.14 -6.66
C GLN A 134 0.81 -18.02 -7.37
N LEU A 135 0.76 -16.79 -6.85
CA LEU A 135 1.54 -15.68 -7.36
C LEU A 135 3.05 -15.95 -7.24
N ILE A 136 3.53 -16.33 -6.05
CA ILE A 136 4.96 -16.61 -5.80
C ILE A 136 5.44 -17.78 -6.66
N GLU A 137 4.68 -18.87 -6.73
CA GLU A 137 4.98 -20.01 -7.59
C GLU A 137 5.02 -19.61 -9.07
N GLY A 138 4.05 -18.81 -9.51
CA GLY A 138 3.98 -18.31 -10.87
C GLY A 138 5.18 -17.42 -11.23
N LEU A 139 5.56 -16.51 -10.35
CA LEU A 139 6.73 -15.62 -10.56
C LEU A 139 8.05 -16.41 -10.62
N LYS A 140 8.21 -17.46 -9.81
CA LYS A 140 9.41 -18.32 -9.81
C LYS A 140 9.49 -19.22 -11.03
N ASN A 141 8.37 -19.80 -11.47
CA ASN A 141 8.35 -20.84 -12.50
C ASN A 141 8.03 -20.31 -13.91
N ASN A 142 7.32 -19.20 -14.03
CA ASN A 142 6.90 -18.59 -15.29
C ASN A 142 6.81 -17.06 -15.16
N PRO A 143 7.95 -16.35 -14.99
CA PRO A 143 7.97 -14.91 -14.75
C PRO A 143 7.36 -14.08 -15.89
N ASP A 144 7.35 -14.59 -17.13
CA ASP A 144 6.79 -13.92 -18.31
C ASP A 144 5.25 -14.02 -18.39
N SER A 145 4.61 -14.71 -17.47
CA SER A 145 3.15 -14.82 -17.45
C SER A 145 2.48 -13.45 -17.24
N ARG A 146 1.37 -13.24 -17.92
CA ARG A 146 0.50 -12.06 -17.78
C ARG A 146 -0.64 -12.30 -16.78
N ARG A 147 -0.57 -13.39 -15.99
CA ARG A 147 -1.61 -13.83 -15.05
C ARG A 147 -1.19 -13.69 -13.57
N HIS A 148 -0.14 -12.94 -13.29
CA HIS A 148 0.30 -12.63 -11.92
C HIS A 148 -0.63 -11.58 -11.31
N ILE A 149 -1.89 -11.96 -11.05
CA ILE A 149 -2.96 -11.08 -10.56
C ILE A 149 -3.46 -11.62 -9.23
N VAL A 150 -3.70 -10.71 -8.29
CA VAL A 150 -4.39 -10.96 -7.02
C VAL A 150 -5.59 -10.04 -6.93
N SER A 151 -6.77 -10.58 -6.65
CA SER A 151 -8.02 -9.82 -6.51
C SER A 151 -8.56 -9.94 -5.09
N ALA A 152 -9.00 -8.82 -4.53
CA ALA A 152 -9.78 -8.78 -3.30
C ALA A 152 -11.28 -8.55 -3.57
N TRP A 153 -11.66 -8.19 -4.79
CA TRP A 153 -13.04 -7.91 -5.16
C TRP A 153 -13.77 -9.21 -5.52
N ASN A 154 -14.40 -9.82 -4.54
CA ASN A 154 -15.23 -11.01 -4.72
C ASN A 154 -16.70 -10.59 -4.74
N VAL A 155 -17.31 -10.58 -5.93
CA VAL A 155 -18.69 -10.15 -6.14
C VAL A 155 -19.71 -10.98 -5.30
N GLY A 156 -19.38 -12.24 -5.04
CA GLY A 156 -20.23 -13.13 -4.24
C GLY A 156 -20.16 -12.91 -2.71
N GLN A 157 -19.17 -12.11 -2.24
CA GLN A 157 -18.95 -11.89 -0.80
C GLN A 157 -18.74 -10.42 -0.42
N VAL A 158 -18.83 -9.50 -1.38
CA VAL A 158 -18.54 -8.07 -1.13
C VAL A 158 -19.51 -7.46 -0.12
N GLU A 159 -20.74 -7.93 -0.07
CA GLU A 159 -21.77 -7.47 0.87
C GLU A 159 -21.57 -8.02 2.29
N ASP A 160 -20.76 -9.08 2.45
CA ASP A 160 -20.43 -9.66 3.76
C ASP A 160 -19.21 -8.99 4.40
N MET A 161 -18.57 -8.03 3.71
CA MET A 161 -17.39 -7.33 4.17
C MET A 161 -17.78 -6.07 4.94
N ALA A 162 -17.18 -5.86 6.10
CA ALA A 162 -17.38 -4.63 6.88
C ALA A 162 -17.02 -3.37 6.08
N LEU A 163 -16.01 -3.49 5.17
CA LEU A 163 -15.63 -2.46 4.23
C LEU A 163 -15.24 -3.10 2.88
N PRO A 164 -16.03 -2.87 1.79
CA PRO A 164 -15.67 -3.33 0.45
C PRO A 164 -14.31 -2.81 0.01
N PRO A 165 -13.45 -3.66 -0.59
CA PRO A 165 -12.07 -3.31 -0.91
C PRO A 165 -11.95 -2.06 -1.78
N CYS A 166 -11.22 -1.07 -1.32
CA CYS A 166 -10.86 0.13 -2.10
C CYS A 166 -9.74 -0.17 -3.10
N HIS A 167 -8.64 -0.78 -2.66
CA HIS A 167 -7.57 -1.30 -3.51
C HIS A 167 -7.90 -2.77 -3.85
N LEU A 168 -8.57 -2.94 -4.98
CA LEU A 168 -9.33 -4.16 -5.27
C LEU A 168 -8.57 -5.25 -6.03
N LEU A 169 -7.56 -4.89 -6.82
CA LEU A 169 -6.69 -5.84 -7.49
C LEU A 169 -5.30 -5.26 -7.75
N PHE A 170 -4.31 -6.14 -7.79
CA PHE A 170 -2.98 -5.79 -8.23
C PHE A 170 -2.39 -6.87 -9.14
N GLN A 171 -1.48 -6.45 -10.02
CA GLN A 171 -0.79 -7.31 -10.97
C GLN A 171 0.70 -7.07 -10.90
N PHE A 172 1.47 -8.17 -10.96
CA PHE A 172 2.92 -8.12 -11.09
C PHE A 172 3.37 -8.35 -12.52
N TYR A 173 4.51 -7.75 -12.84
CA TYR A 173 5.17 -7.85 -14.13
C TYR A 173 6.68 -7.94 -13.95
N VAL A 174 7.32 -8.91 -14.62
CA VAL A 174 8.77 -9.11 -14.58
C VAL A 174 9.39 -8.70 -15.91
N ALA A 175 10.41 -7.86 -15.86
CA ALA A 175 11.25 -7.52 -17.00
C ALA A 175 12.67 -7.17 -16.54
N ASN A 176 13.69 -7.63 -17.27
CA ASN A 176 15.09 -7.33 -16.97
C ASN A 176 15.47 -7.64 -15.50
N ASN A 177 15.01 -8.77 -14.98
CA ASN A 177 15.20 -9.19 -13.58
C ASN A 177 14.61 -8.23 -12.54
N ARG A 178 13.65 -7.38 -12.94
CA ARG A 178 12.94 -6.43 -12.06
C ARG A 178 11.46 -6.78 -11.98
N LEU A 179 10.92 -6.74 -10.77
CA LEU A 179 9.51 -6.97 -10.47
C LEU A 179 8.80 -5.63 -10.28
N SER A 180 7.82 -5.35 -11.12
CA SER A 180 6.94 -4.18 -11.01
C SER A 180 5.55 -4.61 -10.57
N CYS A 181 4.85 -3.73 -9.83
CA CYS A 181 3.48 -3.94 -9.37
C CYS A 181 2.58 -2.83 -9.91
N GLN A 182 1.41 -3.20 -10.43
CA GLN A 182 0.34 -2.25 -10.73
C GLN A 182 -0.85 -2.53 -9.84
N LEU A 183 -1.31 -1.51 -9.10
CA LEU A 183 -2.51 -1.53 -8.27
C LEU A 183 -3.64 -0.79 -8.97
N TYR A 184 -4.86 -1.36 -8.96
CA TYR A 184 -6.08 -0.60 -9.22
C TYR A 184 -6.85 -0.36 -7.92
N GLN A 185 -7.08 0.93 -7.61
CA GLN A 185 -7.83 1.41 -6.47
C GLN A 185 -9.08 2.14 -6.96
N ARG A 186 -10.28 1.57 -6.66
CA ARG A 186 -11.56 2.11 -7.13
C ARG A 186 -11.99 3.40 -6.46
N SER A 187 -11.59 3.57 -5.19
CA SER A 187 -11.94 4.70 -4.33
C SER A 187 -10.71 5.07 -3.50
N ALA A 188 -10.27 6.31 -3.60
CA ALA A 188 -8.98 6.73 -3.09
C ALA A 188 -9.05 8.08 -2.37
N ASP A 189 -9.09 8.03 -1.02
CA ASP A 189 -8.83 9.20 -0.20
C ASP A 189 -7.36 9.60 -0.35
N LEU A 190 -7.13 10.68 -1.09
CA LEU A 190 -5.79 11.13 -1.43
C LEU A 190 -5.02 11.65 -0.23
N PHE A 191 -5.70 12.14 0.80
CA PHE A 191 -5.01 12.74 1.93
C PHE A 191 -4.62 11.71 2.99
N LEU A 192 -5.55 10.87 3.48
CA LEU A 192 -5.25 9.89 4.53
C LEU A 192 -4.84 8.54 3.95
N GLY A 193 -5.62 7.97 3.02
CA GLY A 193 -5.46 6.59 2.57
C GLY A 193 -4.31 6.37 1.59
N VAL A 194 -4.26 7.16 0.51
CA VAL A 194 -3.31 6.93 -0.60
C VAL A 194 -1.85 6.90 -0.18
N PRO A 195 -1.34 7.78 0.73
CA PRO A 195 0.04 7.66 1.22
C PRO A 195 0.36 6.33 1.88
N PHE A 196 -0.60 5.73 2.61
CA PHE A 196 -0.48 4.39 3.20
C PHE A 196 -0.43 3.32 2.11
N ASN A 197 -1.34 3.41 1.12
CA ASN A 197 -1.40 2.43 0.03
C ASN A 197 -0.12 2.45 -0.82
N ILE A 198 0.44 3.62 -1.14
CA ILE A 198 1.72 3.73 -1.87
C ILE A 198 2.83 2.97 -1.11
N ALA A 199 2.99 3.26 0.18
CA ALA A 199 4.03 2.64 0.98
C ALA A 199 3.80 1.13 1.18
N SER A 200 2.56 0.71 1.40
CA SER A 200 2.18 -0.70 1.59
C SER A 200 2.48 -1.54 0.35
N TYR A 201 2.06 -1.09 -0.84
CA TYR A 201 2.30 -1.83 -2.09
C TYR A 201 3.75 -1.74 -2.58
N ALA A 202 4.45 -0.64 -2.30
CA ALA A 202 5.89 -0.57 -2.50
C ALA A 202 6.63 -1.60 -1.62
N LEU A 203 6.26 -1.70 -0.33
CA LEU A 203 6.81 -2.70 0.59
C LEU A 203 6.49 -4.13 0.10
N LEU A 204 5.24 -4.41 -0.25
CA LEU A 204 4.84 -5.72 -0.81
C LEU A 204 5.69 -6.07 -2.05
N THR A 205 5.92 -5.11 -2.95
CA THR A 205 6.72 -5.33 -4.16
C THR A 205 8.16 -5.70 -3.81
N HIS A 206 8.79 -5.04 -2.85
CA HIS A 206 10.13 -5.38 -2.37
C HIS A 206 10.19 -6.76 -1.72
N MET A 207 9.22 -7.09 -0.86
CA MET A 207 9.16 -8.39 -0.18
C MET A 207 8.98 -9.54 -1.18
N VAL A 208 8.06 -9.39 -2.14
CA VAL A 208 7.83 -10.39 -3.20
C VAL A 208 9.06 -10.51 -4.11
N ALA A 209 9.70 -9.38 -4.48
CA ALA A 209 10.91 -9.40 -5.28
C ALA A 209 12.03 -10.18 -4.58
N GLN A 210 12.27 -9.94 -3.28
CA GLN A 210 13.26 -10.68 -2.50
C GLN A 210 12.93 -12.17 -2.46
N SER A 211 11.68 -12.55 -2.18
CA SER A 211 11.25 -13.95 -2.11
C SER A 211 11.32 -14.70 -3.44
N CYS A 212 11.35 -13.97 -4.55
CA CYS A 212 11.50 -14.54 -5.90
C CYS A 212 12.91 -14.36 -6.51
N GLY A 213 13.90 -13.83 -5.76
CA GLY A 213 15.24 -13.58 -6.26
C GLY A 213 15.32 -12.47 -7.31
N LEU A 214 14.35 -11.54 -7.32
CA LEU A 214 14.24 -10.42 -8.25
C LEU A 214 14.62 -9.10 -7.57
N GLN A 215 14.84 -8.05 -8.37
CA GLN A 215 14.97 -6.68 -7.88
C GLN A 215 13.62 -5.96 -7.97
N ALA A 216 13.33 -5.03 -7.05
CA ALA A 216 12.15 -4.20 -7.17
C ALA A 216 12.25 -3.27 -8.39
N GLY A 217 11.17 -3.18 -9.15
CA GLY A 217 11.00 -2.35 -10.34
C GLY A 217 10.19 -1.10 -10.04
N ASP A 218 9.06 -0.95 -10.72
CA ASP A 218 8.16 0.18 -10.54
C ASP A 218 6.93 -0.21 -9.72
N PHE A 219 6.42 0.72 -8.94
CA PHE A 219 5.05 0.68 -8.44
C PHE A 219 4.18 1.63 -9.27
N VAL A 220 3.14 1.09 -9.88
CA VAL A 220 2.16 1.84 -10.70
C VAL A 220 0.83 1.85 -9.95
N HIS A 221 0.31 3.03 -9.61
CA HIS A 221 -0.93 3.20 -8.87
C HIS A 221 -2.00 3.80 -9.78
N THR A 222 -3.01 3.02 -10.11
CA THR A 222 -4.13 3.40 -10.98
C THR A 222 -5.39 3.61 -10.14
N PHE A 223 -6.06 4.72 -10.36
CA PHE A 223 -7.23 5.14 -9.60
C PHE A 223 -8.50 5.15 -10.44
N GLY A 224 -9.61 4.75 -9.82
CA GLY A 224 -10.95 5.08 -10.25
C GLY A 224 -11.34 6.48 -9.75
N ASP A 225 -12.12 6.57 -8.67
CA ASP A 225 -12.47 7.82 -8.00
C ASP A 225 -11.32 8.25 -7.07
N ALA A 226 -10.56 9.27 -7.49
CA ALA A 226 -9.49 9.88 -6.70
C ALA A 226 -10.03 11.19 -6.09
N HIS A 227 -10.09 11.26 -4.76
CA HIS A 227 -10.79 12.34 -4.09
C HIS A 227 -10.06 12.91 -2.86
N ILE A 228 -10.42 14.14 -2.54
CA ILE A 228 -10.08 14.83 -1.28
C ILE A 228 -11.41 15.14 -0.58
N TYR A 229 -11.57 14.70 0.66
CA TYR A 229 -12.73 15.09 1.48
C TYR A 229 -12.71 16.60 1.72
N THR A 230 -13.90 17.24 1.73
CA THR A 230 -14.00 18.69 1.85
C THR A 230 -13.43 19.23 3.16
N ASN A 231 -13.51 18.45 4.24
CA ASN A 231 -12.90 18.77 5.54
C ASN A 231 -11.36 18.62 5.57
N HIS A 232 -10.73 18.12 4.48
CA HIS A 232 -9.28 17.97 4.37
C HIS A 232 -8.62 19.03 3.46
N LEU A 233 -9.35 19.95 2.88
CA LEU A 233 -8.81 20.91 1.90
C LEU A 233 -7.71 21.81 2.48
N GLU A 234 -7.85 22.28 3.71
CA GLU A 234 -6.82 23.11 4.36
C GLU A 234 -5.58 22.29 4.73
N GLN A 235 -5.76 21.03 5.12
CA GLN A 235 -4.65 20.11 5.38
C GLN A 235 -3.86 19.80 4.11
N VAL A 236 -4.56 19.64 2.98
CA VAL A 236 -3.92 19.47 1.66
C VAL A 236 -3.13 20.72 1.26
N LYS A 237 -3.68 21.92 1.43
CA LYS A 237 -2.96 23.17 1.19
C LYS A 237 -1.68 23.27 2.02
N LEU A 238 -1.78 22.93 3.32
CA LEU A 238 -0.62 22.91 4.22
C LEU A 238 0.41 21.87 3.74
N GLN A 239 -0.03 20.68 3.34
CA GLN A 239 0.89 19.66 2.83
C GLN A 239 1.59 20.10 1.55
N LEU A 240 0.87 20.71 0.61
CA LEU A 240 1.40 21.22 -0.66
C LEU A 240 2.34 22.41 -0.52
N SER A 241 2.29 23.15 0.59
CA SER A 241 3.21 24.26 0.89
C SER A 241 4.57 23.80 1.42
N ARG A 242 4.76 22.51 1.68
CA ARG A 242 5.99 21.94 2.25
C ARG A 242 6.88 21.36 1.17
N ASP A 243 8.18 21.60 1.27
CA ASP A 243 9.17 21.04 0.36
C ASP A 243 9.32 19.53 0.57
N HIS A 244 9.60 18.82 -0.52
CA HIS A 244 9.99 17.42 -0.46
C HIS A 244 11.35 17.29 0.22
N ARG A 245 11.49 16.24 1.03
CA ARG A 245 12.77 15.81 1.61
C ARG A 245 13.23 14.52 0.93
N PRO A 246 14.51 14.15 1.05
CA PRO A 246 15.02 12.91 0.47
C PRO A 246 14.18 11.69 0.89
N LEU A 247 13.95 10.79 -0.05
CA LEU A 247 13.27 9.54 0.25
C LEU A 247 14.11 8.67 1.17
N PRO A 248 13.48 7.96 2.10
CA PRO A 248 14.13 6.95 2.91
C PRO A 248 14.53 5.73 2.08
N VAL A 249 15.33 4.88 2.68
CA VAL A 249 15.73 3.59 2.14
C VAL A 249 15.01 2.48 2.90
N LEU A 250 14.42 1.54 2.16
CA LEU A 250 13.90 0.30 2.72
C LEU A 250 15.04 -0.72 2.82
N GLU A 251 15.20 -1.30 4.00
CA GLU A 251 16.07 -2.46 4.24
C GLU A 251 15.21 -3.63 4.73
N LEU A 252 15.31 -4.76 4.03
CA LEU A 252 14.73 -6.03 4.44
C LEU A 252 15.84 -6.95 4.96
N ASP A 253 15.53 -7.78 5.94
CA ASP A 253 16.49 -8.80 6.40
C ASP A 253 16.81 -9.74 5.25
N PRO A 254 18.06 -9.81 4.77
CA PRO A 254 18.43 -10.62 3.62
C PRO A 254 18.35 -12.12 3.85
N ASN A 255 18.20 -12.57 5.10
CA ASN A 255 18.06 -13.98 5.43
C ASN A 255 16.61 -14.49 5.29
N ILE A 256 15.65 -13.62 5.06
CA ILE A 256 14.25 -14.02 4.87
C ILE A 256 14.01 -14.25 3.37
N GLU A 257 13.84 -15.51 2.99
CA GLU A 257 13.58 -15.93 1.61
C GLU A 257 12.09 -16.23 1.34
N ASP A 258 11.33 -16.54 2.37
CA ASP A 258 9.88 -16.79 2.28
C ASP A 258 9.09 -15.53 2.64
N LEU A 259 8.17 -15.12 1.75
CA LEU A 259 7.28 -13.98 1.96
C LEU A 259 6.49 -14.07 3.28
N PHE A 260 6.12 -15.28 3.68
CA PHE A 260 5.28 -15.52 4.85
C PHE A 260 6.05 -15.53 6.19
N GLU A 261 7.38 -15.56 6.13
CA GLU A 261 8.26 -15.49 7.31
C GLU A 261 8.61 -14.06 7.71
N PHE A 262 8.28 -13.06 6.86
CA PHE A 262 8.51 -11.67 7.23
C PHE A 262 7.72 -11.29 8.49
N LYS A 263 8.41 -10.59 9.38
CA LYS A 263 7.89 -9.97 10.60
C LYS A 263 8.27 -8.50 10.64
N TYR A 264 7.67 -7.74 11.54
CA TYR A 264 7.93 -6.32 11.68
C TYR A 264 9.43 -6.00 11.87
N GLU A 265 10.13 -6.79 12.70
CA GLU A 265 11.56 -6.65 12.98
C GLU A 265 12.48 -6.88 11.78
N HIS A 266 12.00 -7.55 10.72
CA HIS A 266 12.75 -7.80 9.47
C HIS A 266 12.67 -6.64 8.48
N ILE A 267 11.94 -5.57 8.81
CA ILE A 267 11.65 -4.44 7.93
C ILE A 267 12.13 -3.16 8.59
N ARG A 268 13.03 -2.44 7.94
CA ARG A 268 13.58 -1.19 8.47
C ARG A 268 13.53 -0.10 7.42
N ILE A 269 13.05 1.07 7.81
CA ILE A 269 13.06 2.29 7.00
C ILE A 269 14.14 3.22 7.55
N VAL A 270 15.17 3.49 6.75
CA VAL A 270 16.35 4.26 7.14
C VAL A 270 16.31 5.64 6.50
N GLY A 271 16.59 6.66 7.30
CA GLY A 271 16.67 8.05 6.82
C GLY A 271 15.30 8.71 6.58
N TYR A 272 14.22 8.21 7.20
CA TYR A 272 12.92 8.87 7.12
C TYR A 272 12.90 10.12 8.01
N ASP A 273 12.98 11.29 7.37
CA ASP A 273 12.93 12.61 7.99
C ASP A 273 11.76 13.42 7.43
N PRO A 274 10.51 13.16 7.84
CA PRO A 274 9.35 13.87 7.33
C PRO A 274 9.12 15.20 8.05
N HIS A 275 8.35 16.11 7.41
CA HIS A 275 7.70 17.19 8.10
C HIS A 275 6.72 16.68 9.17
N PRO A 276 6.35 17.50 10.17
CA PRO A 276 5.41 17.10 11.21
C PRO A 276 4.09 16.56 10.66
N LEU A 277 3.45 15.67 11.44
CA LEU A 277 2.12 15.17 11.16
C LEU A 277 1.12 16.31 10.91
N ILE A 278 0.25 16.12 9.92
CA ILE A 278 -0.95 16.94 9.72
C ILE A 278 -2.14 16.08 10.15
N ARG A 279 -2.84 16.51 11.20
CA ARG A 279 -4.01 15.79 11.72
C ARG A 279 -5.23 16.07 10.83
N ALA A 280 -6.04 15.03 10.62
CA ALA A 280 -7.34 15.13 9.97
C ALA A 280 -8.26 14.04 10.53
N GLU A 281 -9.56 14.29 10.49
CA GLU A 281 -10.57 13.34 10.91
C GLU A 281 -10.86 12.34 9.78
N VAL A 282 -11.05 11.08 10.14
CA VAL A 282 -11.47 10.06 9.17
C VAL A 282 -12.95 10.28 8.85
N ALA A 283 -13.30 10.28 7.56
CA ALA A 283 -14.69 10.29 7.14
C ALA A 283 -15.24 8.83 7.16
N VAL A 284 -16.18 8.54 8.06
CA VAL A 284 -16.80 7.22 8.31
C VAL A 284 -18.29 7.21 8.00
#